data_84f841c8ebeac29c5affc596589855a1
#
_entry.id   84f841c8ebeac29c5affc596589855a1
#
_cell.length_a   1.000
_cell.length_b   1.000
_cell.length_c   1.000
_cell.angle_alpha   90.00
_cell.angle_beta   90.00
_cell.angle_gamma   90.00
#
_symmetry.space_group_name_H-M   'P 1'
#
loop_
_entity.id
_entity.type
_entity.pdbx_description
1 polymer ?
#
loop_
_entity_poly.entity_id
_entity_poly.type
_entity_poly.pdbx_seq_one_letter_code
_entity_poly.pdbx_strand_id
1 'polypeptide(L)'
;PLGFAISLVIVRATPRRRVALFLLVLFPFWTSFIVRTYAWTNILGPRGYIANLTADLGHRVTLLGTDWGILIGMVAAYLPLMVLPVYVSLSRVSEDLVAAARDLGAGEWRIMRTLLIPGAAPGLAAGALLVGIPATGEYVVPAVLGAGKVTLVGGLLAQELQNNGNYPLGSALTVGLIVLMLLMLVVAWIVQWIWSRPRRRAPVAVPEPAAASS
;
A
#
# COMPACT_ATOMS: atom_id res chain seq x y z
N PRO A 1 3.16 5.39 0.91
CA PRO A 1 2.68 6.77 1.07
C PRO A 1 1.35 7.01 0.35
N LEU A 2 1.22 6.65 -0.95
CA LEU A 2 0.02 6.87 -1.76
C LEU A 2 -1.24 6.23 -1.17
N GLY A 3 -1.17 4.96 -0.76
CA GLY A 3 -2.30 4.26 -0.14
C GLY A 3 -2.80 4.96 1.13
N PHE A 4 -1.90 5.48 1.96
CA PHE A 4 -2.26 6.26 3.15
C PHE A 4 -2.93 7.59 2.77
N ALA A 5 -2.36 8.32 1.81
CA ALA A 5 -2.93 9.60 1.37
C ALA A 5 -4.35 9.43 0.80
N ILE A 6 -4.56 8.43 -0.06
CA ILE A 6 -5.88 8.12 -0.62
C ILE A 6 -6.86 7.71 0.48
N SER A 7 -6.46 6.82 1.40
CA SER A 7 -7.30 6.40 2.52
C SER A 7 -7.70 7.59 3.41
N LEU A 8 -6.79 8.53 3.65
CA LEU A 8 -7.05 9.74 4.41
C LEU A 8 -8.09 10.64 3.73
N VAL A 9 -7.98 10.82 2.40
CA VAL A 9 -8.96 11.56 1.60
C VAL A 9 -10.34 10.90 1.69
N ILE A 10 -10.39 9.56 1.58
CA ILE A 10 -11.64 8.80 1.67
C ILE A 10 -12.29 8.95 3.05
N VAL A 11 -11.51 8.82 4.14
CA VAL A 11 -12.04 8.95 5.52
C VAL A 11 -12.59 10.35 5.77
N ARG A 12 -11.92 11.41 5.27
CA ARG A 12 -12.34 12.80 5.45
C ARG A 12 -13.48 13.23 4.52
N ALA A 13 -13.87 12.40 3.55
CA ALA A 13 -14.93 12.72 2.60
C ALA A 13 -16.31 12.56 3.23
N THR A 14 -17.29 13.34 2.72
CA THR A 14 -18.70 13.19 3.09
C THR A 14 -19.20 11.78 2.77
N PRO A 15 -20.23 11.23 3.45
CA PRO A 15 -20.68 9.85 3.29
C PRO A 15 -20.93 9.44 1.83
N ARG A 16 -21.55 10.30 1.04
CA ARG A 16 -21.80 10.03 -0.41
C ARG A 16 -20.52 9.99 -1.22
N ARG A 17 -19.59 10.95 -0.99
CA ARG A 17 -18.30 11.01 -1.68
C ARG A 17 -17.39 9.86 -1.23
N ARG A 18 -17.45 9.45 0.02
CA ARG A 18 -16.69 8.33 0.58
C ARG A 18 -16.97 7.04 -0.18
N VAL A 19 -18.26 6.72 -0.41
CA VAL A 19 -18.66 5.54 -1.18
C VAL A 19 -18.17 5.65 -2.62
N ALA A 20 -18.35 6.80 -3.27
CA ALA A 20 -17.92 7.00 -4.65
C ALA A 20 -16.39 6.87 -4.80
N LEU A 21 -15.60 7.46 -3.91
CA LEU A 21 -14.14 7.35 -3.93
C LEU A 21 -13.67 5.92 -3.66
N PHE A 22 -14.35 5.22 -2.76
CA PHE A 22 -14.06 3.83 -2.46
C PHE A 22 -14.32 2.92 -3.67
N LEU A 23 -15.47 3.09 -4.31
CA LEU A 23 -15.80 2.37 -5.54
C LEU A 23 -14.82 2.70 -6.67
N LEU A 24 -14.41 3.96 -6.81
CA LEU A 24 -13.42 4.38 -7.81
C LEU A 24 -12.08 3.67 -7.61
N VAL A 25 -11.63 3.51 -6.37
CA VAL A 25 -10.39 2.78 -6.05
C VAL A 25 -10.52 1.30 -6.34
N LEU A 26 -11.70 0.70 -6.09
CA LEU A 26 -11.97 -0.72 -6.33
C LEU A 26 -12.30 -1.03 -7.80
N PHE A 27 -12.79 -0.06 -8.56
CA PHE A 27 -13.24 -0.24 -9.95
C PHE A 27 -12.22 -0.99 -10.83
N PRO A 28 -10.91 -0.72 -10.76
CA PRO A 28 -9.91 -1.45 -11.55
C PRO A 28 -9.88 -2.96 -11.26
N PHE A 29 -10.35 -3.41 -10.08
CA PHE A 29 -10.38 -4.84 -9.76
C PHE A 29 -11.42 -5.65 -10.54
N TRP A 30 -12.43 -4.99 -11.12
CA TRP A 30 -13.42 -5.66 -11.97
C TRP A 30 -12.91 -5.93 -13.39
N THR A 31 -11.77 -5.35 -13.76
CA THR A 31 -11.10 -5.65 -15.03
C THR A 31 -10.03 -6.72 -14.85
N SER A 32 -9.79 -7.52 -15.89
CA SER A 32 -8.71 -8.51 -15.87
C SER A 32 -7.37 -7.85 -15.58
N PHE A 33 -6.58 -8.48 -14.71
CA PHE A 33 -5.24 -8.03 -14.34
C PHE A 33 -4.34 -7.91 -15.59
N ILE A 34 -4.37 -8.91 -16.47
CA ILE A 34 -3.59 -8.93 -17.71
C ILE A 34 -3.99 -7.79 -18.63
N VAL A 35 -5.30 -7.60 -18.89
CA VAL A 35 -5.80 -6.52 -19.74
C VAL A 35 -5.36 -5.16 -19.21
N ARG A 36 -5.45 -4.94 -17.92
CA ARG A 36 -5.01 -3.71 -17.27
C ARG A 36 -3.51 -3.51 -17.41
N THR A 37 -2.69 -4.56 -17.25
CA THR A 37 -1.24 -4.47 -17.42
C THR A 37 -0.87 -4.11 -18.85
N TYR A 38 -1.53 -4.71 -19.87
CA TYR A 38 -1.34 -4.32 -21.25
C TYR A 38 -1.82 -2.89 -21.58
N ALA A 39 -2.88 -2.42 -20.93
CA ALA A 39 -3.31 -1.03 -21.09
C ALA A 39 -2.21 -0.03 -20.66
N TRP A 40 -1.43 -0.36 -19.63
CA TRP A 40 -0.28 0.44 -19.22
C TRP A 40 0.81 0.53 -20.28
N THR A 41 1.02 -0.49 -21.13
CA THR A 41 1.99 -0.42 -22.23
C THR A 41 1.64 0.68 -23.24
N ASN A 42 0.35 0.89 -23.47
CA ASN A 42 -0.13 1.97 -24.33
C ASN A 42 0.04 3.36 -23.70
N ILE A 43 -0.06 3.47 -22.38
CA ILE A 43 0.11 4.75 -21.66
C ILE A 43 1.59 5.13 -21.55
N LEU A 44 2.46 4.14 -21.20
CA LEU A 44 3.87 4.34 -20.91
C LEU A 44 4.78 4.21 -22.13
N GLY A 45 4.26 3.71 -23.25
CA GLY A 45 5.01 3.42 -24.47
C GLY A 45 5.42 4.67 -25.26
N PRO A 46 6.25 4.50 -26.31
CA PRO A 46 6.84 5.62 -27.06
C PRO A 46 5.82 6.44 -27.86
N ARG A 47 4.64 5.89 -28.12
CA ARG A 47 3.49 6.58 -28.73
C ARG A 47 2.34 6.79 -27.74
N GLY A 48 2.62 6.59 -26.44
CA GLY A 48 1.64 6.65 -25.38
C GLY A 48 1.32 8.07 -24.93
N TYR A 49 0.36 8.16 -24.02
CA TYR A 49 -0.13 9.44 -23.51
C TYR A 49 0.99 10.28 -22.87
N ILE A 50 1.88 9.63 -22.08
CA ILE A 50 2.99 10.33 -21.42
C ILE A 50 4.01 10.83 -22.44
N ALA A 51 4.36 10.01 -23.43
CA ALA A 51 5.32 10.40 -24.46
C ALA A 51 4.80 11.60 -25.31
N ASN A 52 3.50 11.66 -25.58
CA ASN A 52 2.89 12.77 -26.29
C ASN A 52 2.87 14.05 -25.44
N LEU A 53 2.46 13.96 -24.16
CA LEU A 53 2.51 15.13 -23.26
C LEU A 53 3.93 15.70 -23.09
N THR A 54 4.94 14.84 -23.05
CA THR A 54 6.34 15.28 -22.90
C THR A 54 6.96 15.75 -24.23
N ALA A 55 6.39 15.32 -25.37
CA ALA A 55 6.80 15.83 -26.69
C ALA A 55 6.53 17.33 -26.82
N ASP A 56 5.42 17.82 -26.28
CA ASP A 56 5.06 19.23 -26.28
C ASP A 56 6.02 20.09 -25.43
N LEU A 57 6.76 19.45 -24.51
CA LEU A 57 7.83 20.06 -23.69
C LEU A 57 9.23 19.90 -24.32
N GLY A 58 9.31 19.44 -25.58
CA GLY A 58 10.56 19.29 -26.33
C GLY A 58 11.31 17.97 -26.12
N HIS A 59 10.83 17.06 -25.25
CA HIS A 59 11.47 15.77 -24.98
C HIS A 59 10.44 14.65 -24.91
N ARG A 60 10.57 13.64 -25.78
CA ARG A 60 9.72 12.44 -25.69
C ARG A 60 10.26 11.48 -24.64
N VAL A 61 9.56 11.36 -23.51
CA VAL A 61 9.92 10.42 -22.45
C VAL A 61 9.07 9.16 -22.61
N THR A 62 9.72 8.01 -22.79
CA THR A 62 9.08 6.69 -22.70
C THR A 62 9.46 6.02 -21.40
N LEU A 63 8.49 5.54 -20.66
CA LEU A 63 8.69 4.83 -19.39
C LEU A 63 8.62 3.30 -19.57
N LEU A 64 8.17 2.83 -20.74
CA LEU A 64 8.15 1.41 -21.07
C LEU A 64 9.60 0.90 -21.18
N GLY A 65 9.88 -0.23 -20.53
CA GLY A 65 11.23 -0.80 -20.48
C GLY A 65 12.16 -0.14 -19.48
N THR A 66 11.60 0.60 -18.50
CA THR A 66 12.34 1.22 -17.40
C THR A 66 11.80 0.75 -16.05
N ASP A 67 12.62 0.86 -15.00
CA ASP A 67 12.22 0.56 -13.61
C ASP A 67 11.05 1.41 -13.15
N TRP A 68 10.98 2.67 -13.59
CA TRP A 68 9.87 3.57 -13.30
C TRP A 68 8.56 3.11 -13.92
N GLY A 69 8.59 2.57 -15.14
CA GLY A 69 7.40 2.01 -15.78
C GLY A 69 6.85 0.81 -15.01
N ILE A 70 7.75 -0.09 -14.57
CA ILE A 70 7.38 -1.24 -13.74
C ILE A 70 6.82 -0.77 -12.40
N LEU A 71 7.49 0.17 -11.73
CA LEU A 71 7.05 0.71 -10.45
C LEU A 71 5.65 1.31 -10.53
N ILE A 72 5.38 2.12 -11.55
CA ILE A 72 4.05 2.72 -11.79
C ILE A 72 3.00 1.63 -12.01
N GLY A 73 3.29 0.63 -12.85
CA GLY A 73 2.40 -0.49 -13.11
C GLY A 73 2.09 -1.31 -11.85
N MET A 74 3.12 -1.63 -11.05
CA MET A 74 2.96 -2.35 -9.79
C MET A 74 2.17 -1.54 -8.76
N VAL A 75 2.48 -0.24 -8.60
CA VAL A 75 1.73 0.63 -7.71
C VAL A 75 0.27 0.70 -8.13
N ALA A 76 -0.03 0.90 -9.41
CA ALA A 76 -1.40 0.94 -9.91
C ALA A 76 -2.14 -0.40 -9.71
N ALA A 77 -1.44 -1.54 -9.86
CA ALA A 77 -2.00 -2.86 -9.68
C ALA A 77 -2.38 -3.17 -8.23
N TYR A 78 -1.51 -2.80 -7.29
CA TYR A 78 -1.63 -3.18 -5.88
C TYR A 78 -2.16 -2.08 -4.95
N LEU A 79 -2.33 -0.85 -5.46
CA LEU A 79 -2.80 0.31 -4.68
C LEU A 79 -4.12 0.05 -3.94
N PRO A 80 -5.15 -0.57 -4.52
CA PRO A 80 -6.40 -0.84 -3.80
C PRO A 80 -6.21 -1.79 -2.62
N LEU A 81 -5.33 -2.79 -2.73
CA LEU A 81 -5.00 -3.70 -1.63
C LEU A 81 -4.35 -2.99 -0.44
N MET A 82 -3.65 -1.88 -0.70
CA MET A 82 -3.08 -1.04 0.35
C MET A 82 -4.13 -0.09 0.95
N VAL A 83 -5.02 0.46 0.12
CA VAL A 83 -6.03 1.44 0.56
C VAL A 83 -7.04 0.82 1.52
N LEU A 84 -7.50 -0.41 1.25
CA LEU A 84 -8.52 -1.10 2.05
C LEU A 84 -8.18 -1.20 3.54
N PRO A 85 -7.09 -1.85 3.97
CA PRO A 85 -6.77 -2.01 5.38
C PRO A 85 -6.38 -0.69 6.05
N VAL A 86 -5.76 0.23 5.31
CA VAL A 86 -5.42 1.56 5.84
C VAL A 86 -6.68 2.38 6.08
N TYR A 87 -7.65 2.35 5.16
CA TYR A 87 -8.96 2.99 5.34
C TYR A 87 -9.68 2.45 6.59
N VAL A 88 -9.75 1.12 6.75
CA VAL A 88 -10.39 0.48 7.92
C VAL A 88 -9.72 0.89 9.22
N SER A 89 -8.39 1.01 9.24
CA SER A 89 -7.66 1.47 10.43
C SER A 89 -7.90 2.94 10.73
N LEU A 90 -7.86 3.80 9.72
CA LEU A 90 -8.10 5.24 9.88
C LEU A 90 -9.55 5.54 10.29
N SER A 91 -10.53 4.78 9.81
CA SER A 91 -11.93 4.97 10.18
C SER A 91 -12.25 4.66 11.65
N ARG A 92 -11.32 4.01 12.36
CA ARG A 92 -11.42 3.76 13.82
C ARG A 92 -10.94 4.95 14.67
N VAL A 93 -10.24 5.91 14.07
CA VAL A 93 -9.83 7.13 14.76
C VAL A 93 -11.07 8.03 14.87
N SER A 94 -11.54 8.29 16.10
CA SER A 94 -12.76 9.08 16.30
C SER A 94 -12.56 10.52 15.84
N GLU A 95 -13.56 11.08 15.20
CA GLU A 95 -13.58 12.47 14.77
C GLU A 95 -13.53 13.42 15.98
N ASP A 96 -14.17 13.01 17.10
CA ASP A 96 -14.17 13.78 18.37
C ASP A 96 -12.75 13.92 18.94
N LEU A 97 -11.92 12.87 18.83
CA LEU A 97 -10.53 12.94 19.28
C LEU A 97 -9.72 13.93 18.44
N VAL A 98 -9.99 13.99 17.15
CA VAL A 98 -9.35 14.96 16.24
C VAL A 98 -9.84 16.37 16.53
N ALA A 99 -11.13 16.58 16.80
CA ALA A 99 -11.72 17.86 17.18
C ALA A 99 -11.13 18.36 18.51
N ALA A 100 -11.14 17.52 19.55
CA ALA A 100 -10.54 17.85 20.84
C ALA A 100 -9.06 18.24 20.74
N ALA A 101 -8.29 17.57 19.88
CA ALA A 101 -6.89 17.95 19.65
C ALA A 101 -6.76 19.34 19.01
N ARG A 102 -7.67 19.71 18.09
CA ARG A 102 -7.72 21.05 17.49
C ARG A 102 -8.08 22.12 18.52
N ASP A 103 -9.06 21.85 19.38
CA ASP A 103 -9.48 22.76 20.45
C ASP A 103 -8.34 23.03 21.43
N LEU A 104 -7.45 22.06 21.64
CA LEU A 104 -6.21 22.20 22.41
C LEU A 104 -5.06 22.88 21.65
N GLY A 105 -5.33 23.44 20.45
CA GLY A 105 -4.34 24.15 19.64
C GLY A 105 -3.37 23.26 18.86
N ALA A 106 -3.67 21.97 18.69
CA ALA A 106 -2.82 21.10 17.88
C ALA A 106 -2.98 21.42 16.39
N GLY A 107 -1.89 21.83 15.72
CA GLY A 107 -1.87 21.99 14.27
C GLY A 107 -2.05 20.67 13.50
N GLU A 108 -2.48 20.75 12.23
CA GLU A 108 -2.76 19.58 11.37
C GLU A 108 -1.59 18.59 11.27
N TRP A 109 -0.35 19.10 11.21
CA TRP A 109 0.84 18.24 11.18
C TRP A 109 1.02 17.45 12.49
N ARG A 110 0.73 18.07 13.63
CA ARG A 110 0.78 17.40 14.93
C ARG A 110 -0.28 16.32 15.02
N ILE A 111 -1.52 16.61 14.61
CA ILE A 111 -2.63 15.65 14.55
C ILE A 111 -2.26 14.47 13.62
N MET A 112 -1.71 14.76 12.46
CA MET A 112 -1.25 13.74 11.51
C MET A 112 -0.24 12.79 12.17
N ARG A 113 0.79 13.33 12.81
CA ARG A 113 1.89 12.55 13.37
C ARG A 113 1.54 11.82 14.68
N THR A 114 0.66 12.40 15.49
CA THR A 114 0.34 11.86 16.83
C THR A 114 -0.91 10.99 16.87
N LEU A 115 -1.86 11.21 15.96
CA LEU A 115 -3.15 10.49 15.94
C LEU A 115 -3.32 9.65 14.68
N LEU A 116 -3.21 10.26 13.49
CA LEU A 116 -3.57 9.60 12.24
C LEU A 116 -2.55 8.56 11.80
N ILE A 117 -1.24 8.87 11.79
CA ILE A 117 -0.20 7.91 11.42
C ILE A 117 -0.16 6.72 12.40
N PRO A 118 -0.15 6.93 13.72
CA PRO A 118 -0.23 5.82 14.66
C PRO A 118 -1.54 5.03 14.56
N GLY A 119 -2.68 5.71 14.33
CA GLY A 119 -3.97 5.06 14.12
C GLY A 119 -4.03 4.21 12.84
N ALA A 120 -3.30 4.62 11.80
CA ALA A 120 -3.19 3.87 10.54
C ALA A 120 -2.19 2.72 10.59
N ALA A 121 -1.30 2.66 11.59
CA ALA A 121 -0.19 1.69 11.63
C ALA A 121 -0.62 0.22 11.48
N PRO A 122 -1.67 -0.28 12.16
CA PRO A 122 -2.12 -1.66 11.94
C PRO A 122 -2.62 -1.89 10.51
N GLY A 123 -3.28 -0.90 9.90
CA GLY A 123 -3.70 -0.95 8.50
C GLY A 123 -2.53 -0.90 7.53
N LEU A 124 -1.51 -0.09 7.83
CA LEU A 124 -0.28 -0.03 7.03
C LEU A 124 0.47 -1.36 7.06
N ALA A 125 0.57 -2.00 8.24
CA ALA A 125 1.20 -3.32 8.36
C ALA A 125 0.42 -4.39 7.58
N ALA A 126 -0.91 -4.44 7.74
CA ALA A 126 -1.75 -5.37 7.00
C ALA A 126 -1.69 -5.13 5.48
N GLY A 127 -1.75 -3.86 5.05
CA GLY A 127 -1.63 -3.48 3.65
C GLY A 127 -0.26 -3.81 3.05
N ALA A 128 0.82 -3.61 3.83
CA ALA A 128 2.16 -4.00 3.41
C ALA A 128 2.28 -5.50 3.14
N LEU A 129 1.61 -6.35 3.94
CA LEU A 129 1.55 -7.79 3.70
C LEU A 129 0.71 -8.13 2.47
N LEU A 130 -0.50 -7.56 2.38
CA LEU A 130 -1.40 -7.80 1.25
C LEU A 130 -0.81 -7.39 -0.09
N VAL A 131 0.05 -6.39 -0.10
CA VAL A 131 0.79 -5.94 -1.29
C VAL A 131 2.12 -6.68 -1.44
N GLY A 132 2.88 -6.82 -0.36
CA GLY A 132 4.24 -7.35 -0.38
C GLY A 132 4.30 -8.81 -0.82
N ILE A 133 3.40 -9.66 -0.29
CA ILE A 133 3.40 -11.09 -0.61
C ILE A 133 3.20 -11.32 -2.13
N PRO A 134 2.12 -10.84 -2.77
CA PRO A 134 1.96 -11.05 -4.21
C PRO A 134 3.00 -10.30 -5.04
N ALA A 135 3.45 -9.11 -4.59
CA ALA A 135 4.45 -8.34 -5.32
C ALA A 135 5.83 -9.01 -5.40
N THR A 136 6.20 -9.85 -4.41
CA THR A 136 7.49 -10.59 -4.46
C THR A 136 7.51 -11.68 -5.51
N GLY A 137 6.35 -12.31 -5.78
CA GLY A 137 6.20 -13.32 -6.83
C GLY A 137 5.76 -12.77 -8.19
N GLU A 138 5.60 -11.45 -8.29
CA GLU A 138 5.07 -10.81 -9.51
C GLU A 138 6.07 -10.93 -10.68
N TYR A 139 5.60 -11.47 -11.79
CA TYR A 139 6.40 -11.55 -13.00
C TYR A 139 5.73 -10.93 -14.24
N VAL A 140 4.39 -10.84 -14.25
CA VAL A 140 3.63 -10.35 -15.41
C VAL A 140 3.89 -8.87 -15.67
N VAL A 141 3.82 -8.05 -14.62
CA VAL A 141 4.05 -6.59 -14.75
C VAL A 141 5.47 -6.31 -15.23
N PRO A 142 6.54 -6.87 -14.62
CA PRO A 142 7.92 -6.72 -15.12
C PRO A 142 8.13 -7.27 -16.53
N ALA A 143 7.53 -8.42 -16.87
CA ALA A 143 7.66 -9.00 -18.19
C ALA A 143 7.04 -8.11 -19.28
N VAL A 144 5.87 -7.54 -19.00
CA VAL A 144 5.13 -6.70 -19.97
C VAL A 144 5.68 -5.27 -20.00
N LEU A 145 5.84 -4.63 -18.84
CA LEU A 145 6.26 -3.21 -18.77
C LEU A 145 7.77 -3.02 -18.80
N GLY A 146 8.54 -4.03 -18.38
CA GLY A 146 10.00 -4.02 -18.45
C GLY A 146 10.55 -4.27 -19.85
N ALA A 147 9.70 -4.67 -20.82
CA ALA A 147 10.07 -4.96 -22.20
C ALA A 147 11.31 -5.89 -22.32
N GLY A 148 11.43 -6.86 -21.40
CA GLY A 148 12.55 -7.81 -21.35
C GLY A 148 13.88 -7.26 -20.82
N LYS A 149 13.92 -5.98 -20.40
CA LYS A 149 15.15 -5.35 -19.91
C LYS A 149 15.34 -5.44 -18.41
N VAL A 150 14.25 -5.63 -17.67
CA VAL A 150 14.25 -5.70 -16.21
C VAL A 150 13.60 -7.00 -15.78
N THR A 151 14.30 -7.76 -14.96
CA THR A 151 13.84 -9.04 -14.44
C THR A 151 13.80 -8.99 -12.92
N LEU A 152 12.61 -9.22 -12.34
CA LEU A 152 12.44 -9.42 -10.90
C LEU A 152 12.56 -10.91 -10.55
N VAL A 153 12.62 -11.22 -9.25
CA VAL A 153 12.82 -12.60 -8.76
C VAL A 153 11.76 -13.57 -9.32
N GLY A 154 10.49 -13.15 -9.41
CA GLY A 154 9.43 -13.94 -10.04
C GLY A 154 9.68 -14.24 -11.52
N GLY A 155 10.25 -13.27 -12.26
CA GLY A 155 10.64 -13.46 -13.66
C GLY A 155 11.85 -14.40 -13.82
N LEU A 156 12.85 -14.29 -12.96
CA LEU A 156 14.00 -15.22 -12.93
C LEU A 156 13.52 -16.65 -12.66
N LEU A 157 12.62 -16.81 -11.70
CA LEU A 157 12.03 -18.11 -11.39
C LEU A 157 11.29 -18.73 -12.59
N ALA A 158 10.47 -17.92 -13.26
CA ALA A 158 9.76 -18.36 -14.46
C ALA A 158 10.73 -18.74 -15.59
N GLN A 159 11.80 -17.96 -15.78
CA GLN A 159 12.83 -18.22 -16.78
C GLN A 159 13.60 -19.53 -16.52
N GLU A 160 14.05 -19.75 -15.28
CA GLU A 160 14.81 -20.94 -14.93
C GLU A 160 13.96 -22.23 -15.02
N LEU A 161 12.71 -22.17 -14.59
CA LEU A 161 11.81 -23.33 -14.61
C LEU A 161 11.24 -23.64 -16.00
N GLN A 162 10.81 -22.59 -16.75
CA GLN A 162 10.06 -22.78 -17.98
C GLN A 162 10.96 -22.79 -19.23
N ASN A 163 11.99 -21.94 -19.26
CA ASN A 163 12.84 -21.77 -20.44
C ASN A 163 14.13 -22.57 -20.36
N ASN A 164 14.81 -22.55 -19.19
CA ASN A 164 16.11 -23.17 -19.03
C ASN A 164 16.03 -24.65 -18.57
N GLY A 165 14.87 -25.09 -18.03
CA GLY A 165 14.71 -26.43 -17.46
C GLY A 165 15.62 -26.69 -16.26
N ASN A 166 16.15 -25.63 -15.62
CA ASN A 166 17.07 -25.74 -14.50
C ASN A 166 16.27 -25.87 -13.19
N TYR A 167 15.69 -27.07 -12.99
CA TYR A 167 14.86 -27.35 -11.81
C TYR A 167 15.60 -27.19 -10.48
N PRO A 168 16.90 -27.54 -10.32
CA PRO A 168 17.61 -27.33 -9.07
C PRO A 168 17.69 -25.86 -8.67
N LEU A 169 18.01 -24.95 -9.59
CA LEU A 169 18.07 -23.51 -9.33
C LEU A 169 16.67 -22.92 -9.14
N GLY A 170 15.72 -23.32 -9.98
CA GLY A 170 14.33 -22.89 -9.85
C GLY A 170 13.71 -23.27 -8.51
N SER A 171 13.96 -24.50 -8.01
CA SER A 171 13.48 -24.92 -6.70
C SER A 171 14.16 -24.17 -5.54
N ALA A 172 15.47 -23.91 -5.64
CA ALA A 172 16.19 -23.09 -4.65
C ALA A 172 15.64 -21.67 -4.56
N LEU A 173 15.38 -21.02 -5.70
CA LEU A 173 14.75 -19.70 -5.77
C LEU A 173 13.34 -19.71 -5.17
N THR A 174 12.55 -20.76 -5.46
CA THR A 174 11.20 -20.93 -4.88
C THR A 174 11.25 -21.02 -3.35
N VAL A 175 12.15 -21.83 -2.81
CA VAL A 175 12.33 -21.97 -1.36
C VAL A 175 12.76 -20.63 -0.76
N GLY A 176 13.71 -19.91 -1.40
CA GLY A 176 14.13 -18.57 -0.98
C GLY A 176 12.97 -17.58 -0.95
N LEU A 177 12.08 -17.58 -1.95
CA LEU A 177 10.87 -16.76 -1.98
C LEU A 177 9.90 -17.10 -0.85
N ILE A 178 9.67 -18.38 -0.59
CA ILE A 178 8.81 -18.83 0.52
C ILE A 178 9.38 -18.37 1.86
N VAL A 179 10.68 -18.53 2.08
CA VAL A 179 11.35 -18.04 3.30
C VAL A 179 11.21 -16.53 3.44
N LEU A 180 11.41 -15.77 2.36
CA LEU A 180 11.21 -14.33 2.34
C LEU A 180 9.76 -13.94 2.72
N MET A 181 8.77 -14.60 2.15
CA MET A 181 7.35 -14.38 2.48
C MET A 181 7.05 -14.69 3.95
N LEU A 182 7.57 -15.78 4.48
CA LEU A 182 7.42 -16.14 5.90
C LEU A 182 8.08 -15.10 6.81
N LEU A 183 9.27 -14.61 6.45
CA LEU A 183 9.93 -13.53 7.17
C LEU A 183 9.10 -12.25 7.18
N MET A 184 8.51 -11.87 6.05
CA MET A 184 7.62 -10.71 5.97
C MET A 184 6.40 -10.88 6.88
N LEU A 185 5.80 -12.07 6.93
CA LEU A 185 4.68 -12.37 7.84
C LEU A 185 5.10 -12.24 9.31
N VAL A 186 6.25 -12.81 9.68
CA VAL A 186 6.76 -12.75 11.06
C VAL A 186 7.07 -11.31 11.45
N VAL A 187 7.74 -10.54 10.59
CA VAL A 187 8.05 -9.13 10.84
C VAL A 187 6.77 -8.32 11.03
N ALA A 188 5.76 -8.50 10.16
CA ALA A 188 4.50 -7.80 10.28
C ALA A 188 3.73 -8.20 11.55
N TRP A 189 3.76 -9.48 11.93
CA TRP A 189 3.18 -9.96 13.18
C TRP A 189 3.87 -9.32 14.40
N ILE A 190 5.20 -9.25 14.40
CA ILE A 190 5.98 -8.61 15.48
C ILE A 190 5.64 -7.11 15.55
N VAL A 191 5.61 -6.42 14.42
CA VAL A 191 5.25 -4.99 14.35
C VAL A 191 3.84 -4.78 14.90
N GLN A 192 2.87 -5.59 14.46
CA GLN A 192 1.50 -5.53 14.97
C GLN A 192 1.44 -5.79 16.49
N TRP A 193 2.15 -6.79 16.98
CA TRP A 193 2.19 -7.13 18.41
C TRP A 193 2.79 -6.00 19.25
N ILE A 194 3.87 -5.36 18.79
CA ILE A 194 4.47 -4.21 19.47
C ILE A 194 3.50 -3.03 19.53
N TRP A 195 2.79 -2.77 18.42
CA TRP A 195 1.86 -1.64 18.35
C TRP A 195 0.52 -1.90 19.02
N SER A 196 0.09 -3.15 19.15
CA SER A 196 -1.15 -3.54 19.83
C SER A 196 -1.02 -3.61 21.36
N ARG A 197 0.22 -3.50 21.90
CA ARG A 197 0.40 -3.45 23.35
C ARG A 197 -0.35 -2.24 23.92
N PRO A 198 -1.36 -2.42 24.77
CA PRO A 198 -2.06 -1.29 25.37
C PRO A 198 -1.04 -0.49 26.16
N ARG A 199 -0.84 0.78 25.79
CA ARG A 199 -0.18 1.73 26.69
C ARG A 199 -0.98 1.69 27.97
N ARG A 200 -0.42 1.11 29.03
CA ARG A 200 -1.05 1.07 30.35
C ARG A 200 -1.45 2.51 30.69
N ARG A 201 -2.76 2.80 30.59
CA ARG A 201 -3.28 4.03 31.18
C ARG A 201 -3.01 3.92 32.65
N ALA A 202 -2.26 4.88 33.23
CA ALA A 202 -2.17 5.00 34.67
C ALA A 202 -3.61 5.01 35.22
N PRO A 203 -3.90 4.29 36.30
CA PRO A 203 -5.21 4.33 36.92
C PRO A 203 -5.53 5.81 37.23
N VAL A 204 -6.64 6.31 36.71
CA VAL A 204 -7.15 7.60 37.16
C VAL A 204 -7.48 7.40 38.61
N ALA A 205 -6.71 8.01 39.50
CA ALA A 205 -7.02 8.06 40.92
C ALA A 205 -8.40 8.71 41.05
N VAL A 206 -9.40 7.92 41.34
CA VAL A 206 -10.73 8.44 41.70
C VAL A 206 -10.53 9.17 43.03
N PRO A 207 -10.82 10.47 43.13
CA PRO A 207 -10.77 11.15 44.41
C PRO A 207 -11.73 10.44 45.39
N GLU A 208 -11.21 10.04 46.52
CA GLU A 208 -12.01 9.45 47.57
C GLU A 208 -13.10 10.45 47.99
N PRO A 209 -14.38 10.07 48.03
CA PRO A 209 -15.42 10.98 48.44
C PRO A 209 -15.11 11.45 49.88
N ALA A 210 -14.98 12.80 50.01
CA ALA A 210 -14.74 13.40 51.31
C ALA A 210 -15.78 12.87 52.28
N ALA A 211 -15.31 12.18 53.34
CA ALA A 211 -16.16 11.70 54.38
C ALA A 211 -16.99 12.86 54.94
N ALA A 212 -18.31 12.76 54.75
CA ALA A 212 -19.24 13.71 55.35
C ALA A 212 -19.09 13.65 56.87
N SER A 213 -18.45 14.67 57.43
CA SER A 213 -18.39 14.87 58.86
C SER A 213 -19.78 15.22 59.37
N SER A 214 -20.36 14.30 60.03
CA SER A 214 -21.55 14.47 60.90
C SER A 214 -21.31 15.46 62.05
#